data_8f48c87d6c82df8fbf44b8c7c1ef154e
#
_entry.id   8f48c87d6c82df8fbf44b8c7c1ef154e
#
_cell.length_a   1.000
_cell.length_b   1.000
_cell.length_c   1.000
_cell.angle_alpha   90.00
_cell.angle_beta   90.00
_cell.angle_gamma   90.00
#
_symmetry.space_group_name_H-M   'P 1'
#
loop_
_entity.id
_entity.type
_entity.pdbx_description
1 polymer ?
#
loop_
_entity_poly.entity_id
_entity_poly.type
_entity_poly.pdbx_seq_one_letter_code
_entity_poly.pdbx_strand_id
1 'polypeptide(L)'
;MTTTKRQLEEIKLGHLLPEVMVEVDRVRAELGYPIMVTPFPQIVCTQAMFNVMGKERYATVPDQVIRYVLGRFGRPARPVDPNVLDRILARPRALEIQNEPPPPSLAELRRRFSPTLSDEEFLLRATMPGDQVDAMKSAGPARTRYNPAVPPITKLIREATRRSNTSRIVIEKPGFHLELTGDPSMQAEAAQ
;
A
#
# COMPACT_ATOMS: atom_id res chain seq x y z
N MET A 1 10.83 2.61 6.57
CA MET A 1 12.27 2.97 6.43
C MET A 1 12.70 3.08 4.96
N THR A 2 12.42 2.11 4.11
CA THR A 2 12.82 2.09 2.69
C THR A 2 12.30 3.30 1.91
N THR A 3 11.06 3.72 2.16
CA THR A 3 10.41 4.84 1.44
C THR A 3 11.07 6.18 1.77
N THR A 4 11.30 6.50 3.04
CA THR A 4 11.93 7.77 3.46
C THR A 4 13.37 7.87 2.95
N LYS A 5 14.14 6.77 3.01
CA LYS A 5 15.49 6.70 2.44
C LYS A 5 15.47 7.02 0.95
N ARG A 6 14.60 6.34 0.19
CA ARG A 6 14.46 6.55 -1.26
C ARG A 6 14.06 8.00 -1.58
N GLN A 7 13.09 8.56 -0.86
CA GLN A 7 12.67 9.95 -1.05
C GLN A 7 13.81 10.95 -0.83
N LEU A 8 14.63 10.76 0.22
CA LEU A 8 15.80 11.60 0.46
C LEU A 8 16.89 11.44 -0.62
N GLU A 9 17.09 10.21 -1.11
CA GLU A 9 18.04 9.93 -2.20
C GLU A 9 17.61 10.59 -3.51
N GLU A 10 16.31 10.52 -3.86
CA GLU A 10 15.73 11.14 -5.07
C GLU A 10 15.95 12.67 -5.10
N ILE A 11 15.92 13.33 -3.94
CA ILE A 11 16.21 14.79 -3.81
C ILE A 11 17.67 15.09 -3.45
N LYS A 12 18.57 14.10 -3.51
CA LYS A 12 20.02 14.21 -3.21
C LYS A 12 20.33 14.62 -1.77
N LEU A 13 19.44 14.36 -0.83
CA LEU A 13 19.60 14.64 0.60
C LEU A 13 19.70 13.36 1.45
N GLY A 14 20.16 12.25 0.88
CA GLY A 14 20.32 10.97 1.57
C GLY A 14 21.22 11.03 2.82
N HIS A 15 22.17 11.98 2.87
CA HIS A 15 23.04 12.22 4.03
C HIS A 15 22.28 12.70 5.27
N LEU A 16 21.08 13.28 5.13
CA LEU A 16 20.24 13.74 6.25
C LEU A 16 19.45 12.62 6.92
N LEU A 17 19.51 11.39 6.40
CA LEU A 17 18.74 10.27 6.95
C LEU A 17 18.93 10.06 8.46
N PRO A 18 20.16 10.11 9.03
CA PRO A 18 20.35 9.97 10.47
C PRO A 18 19.63 11.05 11.28
N GLU A 19 19.69 12.30 10.82
CA GLU A 19 19.01 13.43 11.48
C GLU A 19 17.49 13.30 11.40
N VAL A 20 16.98 12.90 10.24
CA VAL A 20 15.54 12.63 10.06
C VAL A 20 15.07 11.52 10.99
N MET A 21 15.87 10.48 11.22
CA MET A 21 15.51 9.40 12.13
C MET A 21 15.38 9.86 13.59
N VAL A 22 16.28 10.71 14.04
CA VAL A 22 16.19 11.33 15.39
C VAL A 22 14.95 12.23 15.47
N GLU A 23 14.70 13.01 14.42
CA GLU A 23 13.54 13.91 14.37
C GLU A 23 12.20 13.14 14.30
N VAL A 24 12.17 11.94 13.71
CA VAL A 24 10.98 11.07 13.70
C VAL A 24 10.52 10.74 15.12
N ASP A 25 11.44 10.38 16.02
CA ASP A 25 11.10 10.07 17.40
C ASP A 25 10.55 11.29 18.12
N ARG A 26 11.12 12.46 17.87
CA ARG A 26 10.67 13.73 18.44
C ARG A 26 9.29 14.12 17.93
N VAL A 27 9.07 14.12 16.62
CA VAL A 27 7.77 14.41 16.00
C VAL A 27 6.70 13.43 16.49
N ARG A 28 7.03 12.15 16.61
CA ARG A 28 6.12 11.14 17.15
C ARG A 28 5.68 11.46 18.58
N ALA A 29 6.62 11.86 19.44
CA ALA A 29 6.31 12.24 20.80
C ALA A 29 5.41 13.48 20.85
N GLU A 30 5.74 14.52 20.09
CA GLU A 30 5.00 15.78 20.01
C GLU A 30 3.58 15.61 19.44
N LEU A 31 3.38 14.67 18.52
CA LEU A 31 2.05 14.32 17.98
C LEU A 31 1.24 13.37 18.87
N GLY A 32 1.68 13.13 20.11
CA GLY A 32 0.94 12.30 21.07
C GLY A 32 1.06 10.80 20.83
N TYR A 33 2.20 10.35 20.32
CA TYR A 33 2.54 8.95 20.07
C TYR A 33 1.55 8.21 19.16
N PRO A 34 1.37 8.67 17.91
CA PRO A 34 0.58 7.91 16.94
C PRO A 34 1.09 6.48 16.81
N ILE A 35 0.16 5.56 16.58
CA ILE A 35 0.52 4.17 16.26
C ILE A 35 1.30 4.13 14.93
N MET A 36 2.44 3.45 14.91
CA MET A 36 3.30 3.40 13.72
C MET A 36 2.89 2.29 12.74
N VAL A 37 1.61 2.33 12.35
CA VAL A 37 1.00 1.51 11.29
C VAL A 37 0.46 2.45 10.21
N THR A 38 0.54 2.04 8.95
CA THR A 38 0.07 2.85 7.80
C THR A 38 -1.33 3.45 8.06
N PRO A 39 -1.53 4.74 7.86
CA PRO A 39 -0.64 5.71 7.17
C PRO A 39 0.28 6.53 8.10
N PHE A 40 0.23 6.36 9.42
CA PHE A 40 0.91 7.23 10.38
C PHE A 40 2.44 7.31 10.24
N PRO A 41 3.18 6.22 9.95
CA PRO A 41 4.62 6.33 9.71
C PRO A 41 4.95 7.33 8.60
N GLN A 42 4.14 7.35 7.54
CA GLN A 42 4.33 8.29 6.43
C GLN A 42 4.09 9.74 6.88
N ILE A 43 3.04 9.99 7.68
CA ILE A 43 2.71 11.31 8.22
C ILE A 43 3.85 11.82 9.10
N VAL A 44 4.33 11.00 10.05
CA VAL A 44 5.40 11.34 10.99
C VAL A 44 6.73 11.55 10.26
N CYS A 45 7.11 10.62 9.38
CA CYS A 45 8.36 10.71 8.62
C CYS A 45 8.38 11.93 7.68
N THR A 46 7.28 12.24 7.01
CA THR A 46 7.19 13.40 6.13
C THR A 46 7.35 14.70 6.92
N GLN A 47 6.70 14.82 8.09
CA GLN A 47 6.90 15.97 8.96
C GLN A 47 8.32 16.08 9.47
N ALA A 48 8.93 14.97 9.87
CA ALA A 48 10.34 14.95 10.32
C ALA A 48 11.29 15.40 9.20
N MET A 49 11.07 14.93 7.96
CA MET A 49 11.84 15.40 6.80
C MET A 49 11.72 16.92 6.61
N PHE A 50 10.50 17.46 6.66
CA PHE A 50 10.30 18.91 6.52
C PHE A 50 10.93 19.72 7.67
N ASN A 51 10.93 19.17 8.88
CA ASN A 51 11.60 19.81 10.02
C ASN A 51 13.12 19.87 9.84
N VAL A 52 13.73 18.81 9.32
CA VAL A 52 15.18 18.74 9.10
C VAL A 52 15.62 19.58 7.90
N MET A 53 14.84 19.57 6.82
CA MET A 53 15.15 20.36 5.61
C MET A 53 14.79 21.84 5.75
N GLY A 54 13.89 22.18 6.65
CA GLY A 54 13.43 23.56 6.85
C GLY A 54 14.35 24.39 7.74
N LYS A 55 14.19 25.71 7.68
CA LYS A 55 14.90 26.64 8.58
C LYS A 55 14.40 26.53 10.03
N GLU A 56 13.13 26.20 10.18
CA GLU A 56 12.46 26.04 11.49
C GLU A 56 11.60 24.82 11.48
N ARG A 57 11.50 24.16 12.65
CA ARG A 57 10.61 23.02 12.85
C ARG A 57 9.16 23.45 12.69
N TYR A 58 8.38 22.62 12.00
CA TYR A 58 7.00 22.93 11.63
C TYR A 58 6.84 24.21 10.80
N ALA A 59 7.89 24.67 10.08
CA ALA A 59 7.75 25.72 9.08
C ALA A 59 6.87 25.28 7.91
N THR A 60 6.96 24.02 7.53
CA THR A 60 6.08 23.37 6.55
C THR A 60 5.33 22.24 7.23
N VAL A 61 4.01 22.23 7.09
CA VAL A 61 3.14 21.21 7.69
C VAL A 61 2.24 20.64 6.60
N PRO A 62 2.34 19.33 6.30
CA PRO A 62 1.45 18.66 5.35
C PRO A 62 0.00 18.63 5.84
N ASP A 63 -0.94 18.64 4.91
CA ASP A 63 -2.38 18.54 5.20
C ASP A 63 -2.74 17.34 6.09
N GLN A 64 -2.03 16.22 5.91
CA GLN A 64 -2.26 15.02 6.71
C GLN A 64 -1.94 15.23 8.19
N VAL A 65 -0.88 16.00 8.50
CA VAL A 65 -0.55 16.37 9.90
C VAL A 65 -1.62 17.28 10.47
N ILE A 66 -2.09 18.26 9.68
CA ILE A 66 -3.19 19.16 10.09
C ILE A 66 -4.45 18.34 10.37
N ARG A 67 -4.84 17.45 9.45
CA ARG A 67 -6.00 16.55 9.63
C ARG A 67 -5.85 15.65 10.86
N TYR A 68 -4.63 15.21 11.15
CA TYR A 68 -4.35 14.40 12.33
C TYR A 68 -4.60 15.17 13.62
N VAL A 69 -4.04 16.37 13.76
CA VAL A 69 -4.23 17.18 14.97
C VAL A 69 -5.67 17.69 15.13
N LEU A 70 -6.41 17.85 14.04
CA LEU A 70 -7.85 18.13 14.03
C LEU A 70 -8.72 16.90 14.38
N GLY A 71 -8.11 15.73 14.67
CA GLY A 71 -8.81 14.53 15.08
C GLY A 71 -9.51 13.78 13.95
N ARG A 72 -9.20 14.07 12.66
CA ARG A 72 -9.81 13.38 11.50
C ARG A 72 -9.41 11.90 11.40
N PHE A 73 -8.34 11.48 12.10
CA PHE A 73 -7.88 10.10 12.19
C PHE A 73 -8.17 9.44 13.55
N GLY A 74 -9.03 10.04 14.37
CA GLY A 74 -9.32 9.60 15.72
C GLY A 74 -8.45 10.27 16.78
N ARG A 75 -8.52 9.78 18.02
CA ARG A 75 -7.79 10.36 19.14
C ARG A 75 -6.39 9.77 19.22
N PRO A 76 -5.33 10.58 19.40
CA PRO A 76 -3.98 10.10 19.68
C PRO A 76 -3.93 9.40 21.06
N ALA A 77 -2.89 8.57 21.26
CA ALA A 77 -2.68 7.85 22.52
C ALA A 77 -2.40 8.79 23.70
N ARG A 78 -1.79 9.94 23.41
CA ARG A 78 -1.55 11.03 24.37
C ARG A 78 -1.92 12.36 23.72
N PRO A 79 -2.17 13.42 24.51
CA PRO A 79 -2.37 14.75 23.94
C PRO A 79 -1.20 15.17 23.04
N VAL A 80 -1.50 15.87 21.97
CA VAL A 80 -0.50 16.56 21.14
C VAL A 80 0.16 17.65 21.98
N ASP A 81 1.45 17.89 21.79
CA ASP A 81 2.16 18.98 22.46
C ASP A 81 1.45 20.31 22.21
N PRO A 82 1.07 21.09 23.24
CA PRO A 82 0.30 22.31 23.06
C PRO A 82 0.96 23.34 22.15
N ASN A 83 2.30 23.52 22.25
CA ASN A 83 3.02 24.50 21.45
C ASN A 83 3.03 24.08 19.95
N VAL A 84 3.13 22.79 19.68
CA VAL A 84 3.07 22.24 18.33
C VAL A 84 1.65 22.36 17.77
N LEU A 85 0.65 22.03 18.58
CA LEU A 85 -0.76 22.16 18.23
C LEU A 85 -1.11 23.59 17.84
N ASP A 86 -0.77 24.57 18.70
CA ASP A 86 -1.03 25.99 18.45
C ASP A 86 -0.33 26.47 17.18
N ARG A 87 0.94 26.07 16.96
CA ARG A 87 1.71 26.41 15.75
C ARG A 87 1.07 25.85 14.48
N ILE A 88 0.50 24.65 14.54
CA ILE A 88 -0.19 24.03 13.41
C ILE A 88 -1.53 24.71 13.15
N LEU A 89 -2.33 24.93 14.20
CA LEU A 89 -3.69 25.49 14.08
C LEU A 89 -3.71 26.98 13.73
N ALA A 90 -2.66 27.73 14.06
CA ALA A 90 -2.53 29.15 13.66
C ALA A 90 -2.35 29.36 12.14
N ARG A 91 -2.23 28.29 11.36
CA ARG A 91 -2.01 28.38 9.91
C ARG A 91 -3.32 28.61 9.15
N PRO A 92 -3.32 29.45 8.10
CA PRO A 92 -4.48 29.63 7.23
C PRO A 92 -5.00 28.30 6.68
N ARG A 93 -4.08 27.42 6.27
CA ARG A 93 -4.43 26.08 5.75
C ARG A 93 -5.18 25.21 6.77
N ALA A 94 -4.87 25.35 8.06
CA ALA A 94 -5.59 24.62 9.12
C ALA A 94 -7.05 25.08 9.23
N LEU A 95 -7.31 26.38 9.09
CA LEU A 95 -8.68 26.94 9.08
C LEU A 95 -9.46 26.45 7.86
N GLU A 96 -8.82 26.39 6.68
CA GLU A 96 -9.45 25.84 5.47
C GLU A 96 -9.87 24.37 5.68
N ILE A 97 -8.96 23.53 6.18
CA ILE A 97 -9.22 22.11 6.44
C ILE A 97 -10.27 21.93 7.55
N GLN A 98 -10.26 22.79 8.56
CA GLN A 98 -11.26 22.75 9.65
C GLN A 98 -12.66 23.00 9.10
N ASN A 99 -12.78 23.91 8.15
CA ASN A 99 -14.05 24.32 7.52
C ASN A 99 -14.45 23.39 6.35
N GLU A 100 -13.65 22.38 6.00
CA GLU A 100 -14.06 21.38 5.02
C GLU A 100 -15.35 20.69 5.47
N PRO A 101 -16.30 20.45 4.55
CA PRO A 101 -17.50 19.71 4.90
C PRO A 101 -17.15 18.32 5.43
N PRO A 102 -17.92 17.79 6.40
CA PRO A 102 -17.70 16.44 6.89
C PRO A 102 -17.85 15.43 5.74
N PRO A 103 -17.17 14.28 5.81
CA PRO A 103 -17.37 13.23 4.82
C PRO A 103 -18.85 12.84 4.77
N PRO A 104 -19.38 12.52 3.57
CA PRO A 104 -20.78 12.15 3.42
C PRO A 104 -21.10 10.90 4.24
N SER A 105 -22.28 10.87 4.84
CA SER A 105 -22.79 9.69 5.55
C SER A 105 -23.05 8.54 4.58
N LEU A 106 -23.09 7.29 5.08
CA LEU A 106 -23.47 6.13 4.27
C LEU A 106 -24.82 6.30 3.57
N ALA A 107 -25.79 6.93 4.24
CA ALA A 107 -27.10 7.19 3.67
C ALA A 107 -27.03 8.18 2.48
N GLU A 108 -26.17 9.19 2.56
CA GLU A 108 -25.94 10.14 1.46
C GLU A 108 -25.17 9.47 0.30
N LEU A 109 -24.17 8.65 0.60
CA LEU A 109 -23.47 7.89 -0.41
C LEU A 109 -24.41 6.92 -1.12
N ARG A 110 -25.27 6.20 -0.39
CA ARG A 110 -26.28 5.31 -0.97
C ARG A 110 -27.25 6.05 -1.89
N ARG A 111 -27.62 7.29 -1.55
CA ARG A 111 -28.49 8.12 -2.41
C ARG A 111 -27.79 8.58 -3.70
N ARG A 112 -26.46 8.72 -3.69
CA ARG A 112 -25.67 9.11 -4.88
C ARG A 112 -25.51 7.95 -5.87
N PHE A 113 -25.46 6.73 -5.36
CA PHE A 113 -25.37 5.52 -6.16
C PHE A 113 -26.77 4.88 -6.33
N SER A 114 -26.92 3.97 -7.27
CA SER A 114 -28.19 3.29 -7.49
C SER A 114 -28.59 2.47 -6.25
N PRO A 115 -29.87 2.52 -5.80
CA PRO A 115 -30.35 1.73 -4.67
C PRO A 115 -30.32 0.22 -4.93
N THR A 116 -30.17 -0.21 -6.20
CA THR A 116 -30.14 -1.63 -6.60
C THR A 116 -28.75 -2.24 -6.54
N LEU A 117 -27.72 -1.46 -6.18
CA LEU A 117 -26.36 -1.99 -6.04
C LEU A 117 -26.26 -2.94 -4.84
N SER A 118 -25.51 -4.04 -5.01
CA SER A 118 -25.13 -4.87 -3.88
C SER A 118 -24.25 -4.08 -2.91
N ASP A 119 -24.14 -4.54 -1.65
CA ASP A 119 -23.31 -3.89 -0.65
C ASP A 119 -21.83 -3.87 -1.06
N GLU A 120 -21.35 -4.95 -1.69
CA GLU A 120 -19.98 -5.05 -2.20
C GLU A 120 -19.71 -4.03 -3.28
N GLU A 121 -20.59 -3.90 -4.29
CA GLU A 121 -20.42 -2.93 -5.35
C GLU A 121 -20.54 -1.50 -4.84
N PHE A 122 -21.46 -1.25 -3.92
CA PHE A 122 -21.58 0.04 -3.25
C PHE A 122 -20.29 0.43 -2.54
N LEU A 123 -19.70 -0.47 -1.74
CA LEU A 123 -18.45 -0.23 -1.03
C LEU A 123 -17.28 0.02 -1.99
N LEU A 124 -17.19 -0.76 -3.06
CA LEU A 124 -16.18 -0.55 -4.09
C LEU A 124 -16.31 0.84 -4.73
N ARG A 125 -17.51 1.24 -5.13
CA ARG A 125 -17.74 2.55 -5.76
C ARG A 125 -17.59 3.74 -4.80
N ALA A 126 -17.80 3.52 -3.51
CA ALA A 126 -17.60 4.54 -2.49
C ALA A 126 -16.12 4.78 -2.14
N THR A 127 -15.25 3.81 -2.40
CA THR A 127 -13.85 3.83 -1.96
C THR A 127 -12.83 3.83 -3.10
N MET A 128 -13.25 3.47 -4.32
CA MET A 128 -12.38 3.36 -5.49
C MET A 128 -12.87 4.24 -6.64
N PRO A 129 -11.99 4.64 -7.56
CA PRO A 129 -12.39 5.31 -8.80
C PRO A 129 -13.37 4.47 -9.62
N GLY A 130 -14.45 5.09 -10.12
CA GLY A 130 -15.54 4.37 -10.81
C GLY A 130 -15.10 3.62 -12.05
N ASP A 131 -14.18 4.19 -12.83
CA ASP A 131 -13.58 3.57 -14.02
C ASP A 131 -12.84 2.27 -13.70
N GLN A 132 -12.14 2.22 -12.55
CA GLN A 132 -11.46 0.99 -12.09
C GLN A 132 -12.47 -0.09 -11.69
N VAL A 133 -13.56 0.29 -11.02
CA VAL A 133 -14.64 -0.65 -10.67
C VAL A 133 -15.30 -1.20 -11.94
N ASP A 134 -15.56 -0.34 -12.93
CA ASP A 134 -16.17 -0.77 -14.20
C ASP A 134 -15.23 -1.68 -15.01
N ALA A 135 -13.93 -1.38 -15.04
CA ALA A 135 -12.92 -2.23 -15.67
C ALA A 135 -12.83 -3.60 -14.97
N MET A 136 -12.85 -3.63 -13.64
CA MET A 136 -12.84 -4.87 -12.85
C MET A 136 -14.09 -5.72 -13.15
N LYS A 137 -15.28 -5.11 -13.19
CA LYS A 137 -16.54 -5.80 -13.51
C LYS A 137 -16.52 -6.37 -14.92
N SER A 138 -16.04 -5.60 -15.90
CA SER A 138 -15.90 -6.02 -17.28
C SER A 138 -14.93 -7.19 -17.45
N ALA A 139 -13.85 -7.22 -16.66
CA ALA A 139 -12.90 -8.33 -16.66
C ALA A 139 -13.50 -9.63 -16.11
N GLY A 140 -14.55 -9.52 -15.31
CA GLY A 140 -15.21 -10.65 -14.66
C GLY A 140 -14.37 -11.29 -13.54
N PRO A 141 -14.82 -12.43 -12.98
CA PRO A 141 -14.14 -13.07 -11.88
C PRO A 141 -12.74 -13.53 -12.26
N ALA A 142 -11.79 -13.32 -11.34
CA ALA A 142 -10.41 -13.76 -11.53
C ALA A 142 -10.38 -15.26 -11.85
N ARG A 143 -9.86 -15.61 -13.03
CA ARG A 143 -9.66 -17.00 -13.41
C ARG A 143 -8.49 -17.58 -12.61
N THR A 144 -8.78 -18.09 -11.43
CA THR A 144 -7.79 -18.81 -10.63
C THR A 144 -7.48 -20.14 -11.30
N ARG A 145 -6.43 -20.17 -12.10
CA ARG A 145 -5.85 -21.43 -12.60
C ARG A 145 -4.95 -22.10 -11.55
N TYR A 146 -4.90 -21.56 -10.36
CA TYR A 146 -4.06 -22.07 -9.30
C TYR A 146 -4.81 -23.13 -8.49
N ASN A 147 -4.31 -24.36 -8.55
CA ASN A 147 -4.72 -25.40 -7.59
C ASN A 147 -3.70 -25.40 -6.44
N PRO A 148 -4.06 -24.95 -5.23
CA PRO A 148 -3.14 -24.88 -4.11
C PRO A 148 -2.65 -26.26 -3.64
N ALA A 149 -3.37 -27.33 -3.99
CA ALA A 149 -2.98 -28.71 -3.67
C ALA A 149 -1.84 -29.23 -4.56
N VAL A 150 -1.49 -28.55 -5.64
CA VAL A 150 -0.42 -28.98 -6.55
C VAL A 150 0.63 -27.89 -6.63
N PRO A 151 1.87 -28.12 -6.13
CA PRO A 151 2.97 -27.17 -6.26
C PRO A 151 3.16 -26.72 -7.71
N PRO A 152 3.48 -25.44 -7.97
CA PRO A 152 3.64 -24.90 -9.33
C PRO A 152 4.59 -25.71 -10.21
N ILE A 153 5.67 -26.22 -9.61
CA ILE A 153 6.66 -27.05 -10.31
C ILE A 153 6.08 -28.39 -10.77
N THR A 154 5.27 -29.03 -9.93
CA THR A 154 4.62 -30.31 -10.27
C THR A 154 3.61 -30.14 -11.40
N LYS A 155 2.93 -28.97 -11.44
CA LYS A 155 2.00 -28.64 -12.53
C LYS A 155 2.76 -28.41 -13.83
N LEU A 156 3.89 -27.70 -13.77
CA LEU A 156 4.76 -27.47 -14.92
C LEU A 156 5.32 -28.78 -15.48
N ILE A 157 5.82 -29.66 -14.61
CA ILE A 157 6.30 -31.00 -14.98
C ILE A 157 5.17 -31.81 -15.64
N ARG A 158 3.98 -31.85 -15.03
CA ARG A 158 2.82 -32.57 -15.56
C ARG A 158 2.37 -32.04 -16.93
N GLU A 159 2.40 -30.74 -17.14
CA GLU A 159 2.05 -30.12 -18.40
C GLU A 159 3.13 -30.39 -19.48
N ALA A 160 4.38 -30.38 -19.09
CA ALA A 160 5.50 -30.66 -19.98
C ALA A 160 5.54 -32.15 -20.40
N THR A 161 5.26 -33.07 -19.48
CA THR A 161 5.20 -34.53 -19.77
C THR A 161 3.95 -34.95 -20.56
N ARG A 162 2.88 -34.11 -20.59
CA ARG A 162 1.73 -34.35 -21.48
C ARG A 162 2.01 -34.15 -22.96
N ARG A 163 3.09 -33.45 -23.28
CA ARG A 163 3.52 -33.27 -24.68
C ARG A 163 4.29 -34.50 -25.13
N SER A 164 3.60 -35.39 -25.80
CA SER A 164 4.06 -36.75 -26.19
C SER A 164 5.32 -36.81 -27.08
N ASN A 165 5.91 -35.65 -27.43
CA ASN A 165 7.06 -35.59 -28.33
C ASN A 165 8.28 -34.88 -27.67
N THR A 166 8.32 -34.82 -26.32
CA THR A 166 9.40 -34.13 -25.60
C THR A 166 10.26 -35.12 -24.86
N SER A 167 11.46 -35.37 -25.38
CA SER A 167 12.44 -36.29 -24.78
C SER A 167 13.31 -35.64 -23.70
N ARG A 168 13.35 -34.32 -23.65
CA ARG A 168 14.16 -33.57 -22.68
C ARG A 168 13.51 -32.24 -22.33
N ILE A 169 13.45 -31.94 -21.04
CA ILE A 169 12.95 -30.67 -20.52
C ILE A 169 14.02 -30.08 -19.61
N VAL A 170 14.48 -28.88 -19.91
CA VAL A 170 15.43 -28.13 -19.08
C VAL A 170 14.76 -26.84 -18.58
N ILE A 171 14.81 -26.61 -17.29
CA ILE A 171 14.30 -25.37 -16.65
C ILE A 171 15.48 -24.73 -15.91
N GLU A 172 15.85 -23.55 -16.35
CA GLU A 172 16.91 -22.74 -15.73
C GLU A 172 16.39 -21.45 -15.18
N LYS A 173 16.78 -21.13 -13.95
CA LYS A 173 16.62 -19.83 -13.30
C LYS A 173 17.85 -19.56 -12.43
N PRO A 174 18.16 -18.31 -12.08
CA PRO A 174 19.22 -18.02 -11.12
C PRO A 174 19.04 -18.84 -9.82
N GLY A 175 20.01 -19.72 -9.52
CA GLY A 175 20.00 -20.60 -8.36
C GLY A 175 19.12 -21.86 -8.46
N PHE A 176 18.53 -22.15 -9.63
CA PHE A 176 17.71 -23.34 -9.85
C PHE A 176 17.95 -23.93 -11.23
N HIS A 177 18.30 -25.23 -11.29
CA HIS A 177 18.41 -26.02 -12.50
C HIS A 177 17.64 -27.33 -12.34
N LEU A 178 16.74 -27.63 -13.27
CA LEU A 178 16.01 -28.90 -13.34
C LEU A 178 16.11 -29.47 -14.74
N GLU A 179 16.62 -30.69 -14.86
CA GLU A 179 16.64 -31.47 -16.10
C GLU A 179 15.80 -32.71 -15.93
N LEU A 180 14.86 -32.92 -16.84
CA LEU A 180 14.04 -34.13 -16.94
C LEU A 180 14.31 -34.78 -18.32
N THR A 181 14.76 -36.02 -18.32
CA THR A 181 14.93 -36.85 -19.51
C THR A 181 13.88 -37.94 -19.52
N GLY A 182 13.11 -38.02 -20.59
CA GLY A 182 12.18 -39.13 -20.81
C GLY A 182 12.95 -40.37 -21.35
N ASP A 183 12.67 -41.51 -20.72
CA ASP A 183 13.18 -42.79 -21.26
C ASP A 183 12.27 -43.23 -22.40
N PRO A 184 12.79 -43.39 -23.63
CA PRO A 184 11.99 -43.81 -24.78
C PRO A 184 11.38 -45.21 -24.63
N SER A 185 11.92 -46.04 -23.73
CA SER A 185 11.45 -47.43 -23.51
C SER A 185 10.10 -47.50 -22.76
N MET A 186 9.75 -46.47 -21.95
CA MET A 186 8.47 -46.44 -21.22
C MET A 186 7.28 -46.02 -22.08
N GLN A 187 7.48 -45.53 -23.29
CA GLN A 187 6.39 -45.15 -24.20
C GLN A 187 5.75 -46.34 -24.92
N ALA A 188 6.39 -47.49 -24.93
CA ALA A 188 5.86 -48.68 -25.59
C ALA A 188 4.87 -49.48 -24.72
N GLU A 189 4.88 -49.34 -23.40
CA GLU A 189 3.98 -50.07 -22.49
C GLU A 189 2.64 -49.38 -22.23
N ALA A 190 2.51 -48.04 -22.51
CA ALA A 190 1.29 -47.31 -22.33
C ALA A 190 0.35 -47.33 -23.55
N ALA A 191 0.72 -48.00 -24.61
CA ALA A 191 -0.03 -48.12 -25.87
C ALA A 191 -0.58 -49.57 -26.15
N GLN A 192 -0.52 -50.46 -25.15
CA GLN A 192 -1.21 -51.73 -25.14
C GLN A 192 -2.29 -51.69 -24.06
#